data_92ee520fb3c5c01b83480250e3cd49db
#
_entry.id   92ee520fb3c5c01b83480250e3cd49db
#
_cell.length_a   1.000
_cell.length_b   1.000
_cell.length_c   1.000
_cell.angle_alpha   90.00
_cell.angle_beta   90.00
_cell.angle_gamma   90.00
#
_symmetry.space_group_name_H-M   'P 1'
#
loop_
_entity.id
_entity.type
_entity.pdbx_description
1 polymer ?
#
loop_
_entity_poly.entity_id
_entity_poly.type
_entity_poly.pdbx_seq_one_letter_code
_entity_poly.pdbx_strand_id
1 'polypeptide(L)'
;PGEDEEKIYRPRVCPEDLLKCSGGDRRGDFREVAGQESARRGALIAAAGFHNLLMMGPPGVGKSMIAGRIPGILPPLTLEESLEVTSIYSVAGLLPPEQALITERPFYAPHQNVTLAALIGGGATVPRPGMVSLAHRVVLFLDELPQFQRVVLDSIRQPLEERMVQIARSAG
;
A
#
# COMPACT_ATOMS: atom_id res chain seq x y z
N PRO A 1 14.87 50.19 -10.94
CA PRO A 1 14.88 49.08 -10.01
C PRO A 1 14.01 48.01 -10.59
N GLY A 2 14.69 46.94 -11.07
CA GLY A 2 14.04 45.87 -11.85
C GLY A 2 13.24 44.95 -10.95
N GLU A 3 12.04 44.70 -11.35
CA GLU A 3 11.23 43.60 -10.86
C GLU A 3 11.80 42.31 -11.47
N ASP A 4 12.53 41.56 -10.66
CA ASP A 4 12.85 40.16 -10.99
C ASP A 4 11.53 39.37 -10.93
N GLU A 5 10.84 39.24 -12.06
CA GLU A 5 9.81 38.25 -12.24
C GLU A 5 10.46 36.87 -12.07
N GLU A 6 10.27 36.26 -10.91
CA GLU A 6 10.63 34.90 -10.61
C GLU A 6 9.86 33.99 -11.60
N LYS A 7 10.52 33.66 -12.71
CA LYS A 7 9.96 32.73 -13.70
C LYS A 7 9.75 31.38 -13.04
N ILE A 8 8.53 31.13 -12.64
CA ILE A 8 8.12 29.79 -12.17
C ILE A 8 8.40 28.80 -13.31
N TYR A 9 9.50 28.09 -13.18
CA TYR A 9 9.88 27.04 -14.11
C TYR A 9 8.95 25.85 -13.89
N ARG A 10 8.00 25.63 -14.80
CA ARG A 10 7.20 24.41 -14.82
C ARG A 10 8.03 23.32 -15.49
N PRO A 11 8.54 22.32 -14.75
CA PRO A 11 9.21 21.20 -15.38
C PRO A 11 8.21 20.51 -16.31
N ARG A 12 8.56 20.35 -17.59
CA ARG A 12 7.78 19.61 -18.57
C ARG A 12 8.07 18.10 -18.37
N VAL A 13 7.72 17.57 -17.22
CA VAL A 13 7.76 16.11 -16.99
C VAL A 13 6.38 15.58 -17.33
N CYS A 14 6.31 14.73 -18.36
CA CYS A 14 5.07 14.03 -18.65
C CYS A 14 4.84 12.97 -17.57
N PRO A 15 3.71 12.98 -16.84
CA PRO A 15 3.43 12.00 -15.79
C PRO A 15 3.47 10.55 -16.32
N GLU A 16 3.13 10.33 -17.57
CA GLU A 16 3.17 9.02 -18.22
C GLU A 16 4.61 8.51 -18.42
N ASP A 17 5.59 9.40 -18.59
CA ASP A 17 6.99 9.01 -18.71
C ASP A 17 7.57 8.60 -17.37
N LEU A 18 7.11 9.19 -16.26
CA LEU A 18 7.47 8.76 -14.91
C LEU A 18 7.01 7.33 -14.62
N LEU A 19 5.83 6.93 -15.10
CA LEU A 19 5.33 5.56 -14.96
C LEU A 19 6.16 4.54 -15.76
N LYS A 20 6.69 4.92 -16.91
CA LYS A 20 7.52 4.04 -17.75
C LYS A 20 8.92 3.82 -17.17
N CYS A 21 9.44 4.77 -16.41
CA CYS A 21 10.77 4.68 -15.80
C CYS A 21 10.81 3.79 -14.55
N SER A 22 9.67 3.30 -14.06
CA SER A 22 9.54 2.48 -12.85
C SER A 22 9.77 1.00 -13.13
N GLY A 23 10.90 0.64 -13.67
CA GLY A 23 11.23 -0.72 -14.06
C GLY A 23 12.29 -1.37 -13.15
N GLY A 24 12.04 -1.54 -11.86
CA GLY A 24 12.98 -2.22 -11.01
C GLY A 24 12.38 -2.60 -9.67
N ASP A 25 11.63 -3.70 -9.63
CA ASP A 25 11.15 -4.24 -8.36
C ASP A 25 12.33 -4.65 -7.47
N ARG A 26 12.62 -3.84 -6.46
CA ARG A 26 13.65 -4.10 -5.45
C ARG A 26 13.26 -5.23 -4.47
N ARG A 27 12.08 -5.83 -4.61
CA ARG A 27 11.50 -6.80 -3.66
C ARG A 27 11.73 -8.26 -4.06
N GLY A 28 12.40 -8.51 -5.16
CA GLY A 28 12.64 -9.84 -5.71
C GLY A 28 11.53 -10.31 -6.66
N ASP A 29 11.93 -11.13 -7.63
CA ASP A 29 11.03 -11.68 -8.64
C ASP A 29 10.18 -12.82 -8.03
N PHE A 30 8.90 -12.86 -8.35
CA PHE A 30 8.01 -13.97 -7.99
C PHE A 30 8.50 -15.33 -8.56
N ARG A 31 9.32 -15.30 -9.59
CA ARG A 31 10.00 -16.48 -10.16
C ARG A 31 10.99 -17.13 -9.20
N GLU A 32 11.53 -16.38 -8.25
CA GLU A 32 12.45 -16.88 -7.22
C GLU A 32 11.76 -17.78 -6.18
N VAL A 33 10.42 -17.78 -6.14
CA VAL A 33 9.66 -18.65 -5.26
C VAL A 33 9.74 -20.07 -5.77
N ALA A 34 10.66 -20.86 -5.23
CA ALA A 34 10.81 -22.26 -5.56
C ALA A 34 9.74 -23.11 -4.85
N GLY A 35 9.16 -24.07 -5.56
CA GLY A 35 8.10 -24.94 -5.01
C GLY A 35 6.80 -24.20 -4.75
N GLN A 36 6.01 -24.70 -3.78
CA GLN A 36 4.74 -24.10 -3.34
C GLN A 36 3.76 -23.77 -4.49
N GLU A 37 3.64 -24.67 -5.46
CA GLU A 37 2.88 -24.43 -6.70
C GLU A 37 1.44 -23.98 -6.46
N SER A 38 0.76 -24.58 -5.47
CA SER A 38 -0.61 -24.21 -5.10
C SER A 38 -0.69 -22.78 -4.56
N ALA A 39 0.25 -22.38 -3.70
CA ALA A 39 0.30 -21.04 -3.14
C ALA A 39 0.68 -20.00 -4.21
N ARG A 40 1.63 -20.33 -5.10
CA ARG A 40 2.00 -19.51 -6.25
C ARG A 40 0.81 -19.28 -7.17
N ARG A 41 0.10 -20.35 -7.52
CA ARG A 41 -1.10 -20.27 -8.37
C ARG A 41 -2.20 -19.45 -7.70
N GLY A 42 -2.44 -19.66 -6.40
CA GLY A 42 -3.39 -18.86 -5.62
C GLY A 42 -3.04 -17.38 -5.61
N ALA A 43 -1.76 -17.03 -5.42
CA ALA A 43 -1.29 -15.66 -5.45
C ALA A 43 -1.46 -15.01 -6.84
N LEU A 44 -1.19 -15.73 -7.92
CA LEU A 44 -1.39 -15.25 -9.30
C LEU A 44 -2.87 -14.96 -9.59
N ILE A 45 -3.77 -15.86 -9.16
CA ILE A 45 -5.22 -15.67 -9.33
C ILE A 45 -5.69 -14.48 -8.52
N ALA A 46 -5.25 -14.38 -7.26
CA ALA A 46 -5.59 -13.26 -6.38
C ALA A 46 -5.09 -11.93 -6.95
N ALA A 47 -3.86 -11.88 -7.46
CA ALA A 47 -3.29 -10.69 -8.07
C ALA A 47 -4.04 -10.28 -9.36
N ALA A 48 -4.37 -11.24 -10.23
CA ALA A 48 -5.08 -10.98 -11.48
C ALA A 48 -6.51 -10.44 -11.25
N GLY A 49 -7.18 -10.89 -10.18
CA GLY A 49 -8.56 -10.48 -9.86
C GLY A 49 -8.66 -9.45 -8.73
N PHE A 50 -7.55 -8.96 -8.19
CA PHE A 50 -7.53 -8.09 -7.00
C PHE A 50 -8.31 -8.71 -5.83
N HIS A 51 -8.19 -10.03 -5.63
CA HIS A 51 -8.87 -10.76 -4.57
C HIS A 51 -8.07 -10.75 -3.28
N ASN A 52 -8.80 -10.78 -2.16
CA ASN A 52 -8.18 -11.07 -0.87
C ASN A 52 -7.66 -12.52 -0.84
N LEU A 53 -6.47 -12.71 -0.28
CA LEU A 53 -5.81 -14.02 -0.20
C LEU A 53 -5.56 -14.40 1.26
N LEU A 54 -6.02 -15.57 1.67
CA LEU A 54 -5.67 -16.17 2.95
C LEU A 54 -4.69 -17.32 2.73
N MET A 55 -3.52 -17.22 3.36
CA MET A 55 -2.50 -18.26 3.34
C MET A 55 -2.42 -18.97 4.69
N MET A 56 -2.67 -20.28 4.70
CA MET A 56 -2.55 -21.12 5.89
C MET A 56 -1.42 -22.13 5.73
N GLY A 57 -0.68 -22.36 6.79
CA GLY A 57 0.43 -23.32 6.79
C GLY A 57 1.36 -23.10 7.98
N PRO A 58 2.22 -24.08 8.30
CA PRO A 58 3.16 -23.98 9.40
C PRO A 58 4.14 -22.81 9.25
N PRO A 59 4.79 -22.39 10.32
CA PRO A 59 5.84 -21.37 10.24
C PRO A 59 6.99 -21.85 9.32
N GLY A 60 7.67 -20.92 8.67
CA GLY A 60 8.83 -21.21 7.82
C GLY A 60 8.52 -21.70 6.39
N VAL A 61 7.25 -21.92 6.02
CA VAL A 61 6.90 -22.37 4.64
C VAL A 61 6.94 -21.28 3.57
N GLY A 62 7.38 -20.08 3.89
CA GLY A 62 7.56 -19.00 2.92
C GLY A 62 6.35 -18.12 2.67
N LYS A 63 5.34 -18.09 3.56
CA LYS A 63 4.15 -17.23 3.42
C LYS A 63 4.53 -15.75 3.24
N SER A 64 5.36 -15.22 4.14
CA SER A 64 5.81 -13.82 4.11
C SER A 64 6.67 -13.51 2.88
N MET A 65 7.46 -14.50 2.41
CA MET A 65 8.24 -14.39 1.18
C MET A 65 7.33 -14.28 -0.06
N ILE A 66 6.29 -15.10 -0.15
CA ILE A 66 5.29 -15.04 -1.22
C ILE A 66 4.55 -13.70 -1.17
N ALA A 67 4.05 -13.30 0.02
CA ALA A 67 3.32 -12.05 0.21
C ALA A 67 4.14 -10.83 -0.23
N GLY A 68 5.41 -10.76 0.14
CA GLY A 68 6.31 -9.66 -0.23
C GLY A 68 6.57 -9.54 -1.73
N ARG A 69 6.34 -10.60 -2.51
CA ARG A 69 6.52 -10.61 -3.96
C ARG A 69 5.22 -10.37 -4.75
N ILE A 70 4.06 -10.37 -4.07
CA ILE A 70 2.77 -10.10 -4.71
C ILE A 70 2.74 -8.75 -5.44
N PRO A 71 3.30 -7.64 -4.91
CA PRO A 71 3.31 -6.37 -5.65
C PRO A 71 3.94 -6.48 -7.04
N GLY A 72 4.97 -7.31 -7.22
CA GLY A 72 5.66 -7.51 -8.49
C GLY A 72 4.84 -8.27 -9.55
N ILE A 73 3.77 -8.97 -9.16
CA ILE A 73 2.86 -9.67 -10.08
C ILE A 73 1.51 -8.97 -10.26
N LEU A 74 1.25 -7.90 -9.51
CA LEU A 74 0.09 -7.05 -9.73
C LEU A 74 0.26 -6.24 -11.02
N PRO A 75 -0.83 -5.91 -11.72
CA PRO A 75 -0.78 -4.95 -12.82
C PRO A 75 -0.13 -3.63 -12.36
N PRO A 76 0.66 -2.97 -13.22
CA PRO A 76 1.25 -1.67 -12.88
C PRO A 76 0.14 -0.66 -12.51
N LEU A 77 0.49 0.35 -11.71
CA LEU A 77 -0.44 1.44 -11.41
C LEU A 77 -0.77 2.20 -12.70
N THR A 78 -2.03 2.48 -12.90
CA THR A 78 -2.44 3.48 -13.90
C THR A 78 -2.06 4.88 -13.41
N LEU A 79 -2.06 5.88 -14.28
CA LEU A 79 -1.79 7.26 -13.88
C LEU A 79 -2.79 7.73 -12.79
N GLU A 80 -4.07 7.41 -12.95
CA GLU A 80 -5.11 7.75 -11.98
C GLU A 80 -4.85 7.09 -10.63
N GLU A 81 -4.59 5.77 -10.60
CA GLU A 81 -4.24 5.05 -9.38
C GLU A 81 -2.97 5.60 -8.71
N SER A 82 -1.97 5.97 -9.52
CA SER A 82 -0.73 6.55 -9.03
C SER A 82 -0.95 7.92 -8.38
N LEU A 83 -1.81 8.76 -8.96
CA LEU A 83 -2.20 10.04 -8.38
C LEU A 83 -2.98 9.88 -7.07
N GLU A 84 -3.91 8.90 -7.00
CA GLU A 84 -4.64 8.58 -5.77
C GLU A 84 -3.66 8.20 -4.64
N VAL A 85 -2.76 7.26 -4.91
CA VAL A 85 -1.76 6.79 -3.93
C VAL A 85 -0.84 7.94 -3.51
N THR A 86 -0.33 8.71 -4.47
CA THR A 86 0.55 9.86 -4.20
C THR A 86 -0.12 10.90 -3.32
N SER A 87 -1.40 11.19 -3.55
CA SER A 87 -2.19 12.11 -2.74
C SER A 87 -2.28 11.66 -1.28
N ILE A 88 -2.56 10.36 -1.05
CA ILE A 88 -2.63 9.78 0.31
C ILE A 88 -1.28 9.89 1.01
N TYR A 89 -0.18 9.58 0.33
CA TYR A 89 1.17 9.66 0.89
C TYR A 89 1.59 11.10 1.18
N SER A 90 1.21 12.04 0.32
CA SER A 90 1.45 13.47 0.51
C SER A 90 0.74 13.98 1.77
N VAL A 91 -0.55 13.66 1.94
CA VAL A 91 -1.33 14.02 3.15
C VAL A 91 -0.77 13.37 4.41
N ALA A 92 -0.25 12.15 4.29
CA ALA A 92 0.41 11.46 5.41
C ALA A 92 1.80 12.02 5.75
N GLY A 93 2.38 12.86 4.87
CA GLY A 93 3.76 13.38 5.01
C GLY A 93 4.82 12.31 4.75
N LEU A 94 4.49 11.29 3.97
CA LEU A 94 5.36 10.15 3.66
C LEU A 94 5.89 10.16 2.23
N LEU A 95 5.53 11.16 1.43
CA LEU A 95 6.05 11.32 0.07
C LEU A 95 7.48 11.85 0.14
N PRO A 96 8.49 11.12 -0.41
CA PRO A 96 9.86 11.62 -0.48
C PRO A 96 9.94 12.92 -1.28
N PRO A 97 10.77 13.90 -0.87
CA PRO A 97 10.87 15.20 -1.56
C PRO A 97 11.27 15.11 -3.04
N GLU A 98 12.07 14.09 -3.38
CA GLU A 98 12.54 13.85 -4.74
C GLU A 98 11.54 13.11 -5.61
N GLN A 99 10.48 12.55 -5.01
CA GLN A 99 9.50 11.70 -5.71
C GLN A 99 8.24 12.49 -6.00
N ALA A 100 8.05 12.87 -7.25
CA ALA A 100 6.86 13.59 -7.69
C ALA A 100 5.60 12.70 -7.73
N LEU A 101 5.77 11.39 -7.98
CA LEU A 101 4.69 10.43 -8.18
C LEU A 101 5.09 9.05 -7.66
N ILE A 102 4.18 8.36 -6.97
CA ILE A 102 4.37 6.96 -6.59
C ILE A 102 3.97 6.10 -7.78
N THR A 103 4.92 5.37 -8.31
CA THR A 103 4.77 4.59 -9.55
C THR A 103 4.78 3.09 -9.31
N GLU A 104 5.25 2.65 -8.15
CA GLU A 104 5.27 1.26 -7.73
C GLU A 104 4.20 1.01 -6.66
N ARG A 105 3.62 -0.20 -6.67
CA ARG A 105 2.65 -0.58 -5.63
C ARG A 105 3.37 -0.81 -4.29
N PRO A 106 3.09 -0.01 -3.26
CA PRO A 106 3.67 -0.23 -1.94
C PRO A 106 3.23 -1.55 -1.32
N PHE A 107 4.00 -2.01 -0.32
CA PHE A 107 3.70 -3.20 0.47
C PHE A 107 3.78 -2.85 1.95
N TYR A 108 2.71 -3.13 2.68
CA TYR A 108 2.64 -2.90 4.11
C TYR A 108 2.46 -4.22 4.86
N ALA A 109 3.32 -4.44 5.86
CA ALA A 109 3.24 -5.58 6.77
C ALA A 109 3.29 -5.06 8.21
N PRO A 110 2.17 -4.62 8.77
CA PRO A 110 2.13 -4.17 10.17
C PRO A 110 2.41 -5.33 11.12
N HIS A 111 3.10 -5.02 12.22
CA HIS A 111 3.29 -5.95 13.30
C HIS A 111 1.97 -6.20 14.04
N GLN A 112 1.76 -7.39 14.62
CA GLN A 112 0.53 -7.77 15.32
C GLN A 112 0.17 -6.83 16.51
N ASN A 113 1.15 -6.12 17.08
CA ASN A 113 0.96 -5.13 18.14
C ASN A 113 0.56 -3.73 17.60
N VAL A 114 0.20 -3.61 16.33
CA VAL A 114 -0.26 -2.33 15.77
C VAL A 114 -1.49 -1.84 16.52
N THR A 115 -1.52 -0.54 16.83
CA THR A 115 -2.69 0.07 17.45
C THR A 115 -3.79 0.31 16.42
N LEU A 116 -5.05 0.34 16.88
CA LEU A 116 -6.20 0.66 16.04
C LEU A 116 -6.00 2.00 15.30
N ALA A 117 -5.51 3.03 16.00
CA ALA A 117 -5.25 4.34 15.43
C ALA A 117 -4.15 4.32 14.34
N ALA A 118 -3.11 3.51 14.53
CA ALA A 118 -2.07 3.36 13.51
C ALA A 118 -2.58 2.59 12.28
N LEU A 119 -3.48 1.63 12.47
CA LEU A 119 -4.01 0.82 11.38
C LEU A 119 -5.08 1.58 10.57
N ILE A 120 -6.09 2.12 11.23
CA ILE A 120 -7.24 2.78 10.58
C ILE A 120 -6.95 4.25 10.30
N GLY A 121 -6.17 4.87 11.15
CA GLY A 121 -5.93 6.31 11.15
C GLY A 121 -6.61 7.00 12.32
N GLY A 122 -6.31 8.26 12.47
CA GLY A 122 -6.84 9.09 13.56
C GLY A 122 -5.83 10.15 13.96
N GLY A 123 -6.11 10.84 15.04
CA GLY A 123 -5.29 11.88 15.62
C GLY A 123 -6.14 12.87 16.41
N ALA A 124 -5.59 13.39 17.50
CA ALA A 124 -6.33 14.30 18.39
C ALA A 124 -6.57 15.67 17.71
N THR A 125 -5.60 16.18 16.96
CA THR A 125 -5.64 17.52 16.36
C THR A 125 -5.93 17.47 14.87
N VAL A 126 -5.12 16.71 14.11
CA VAL A 126 -5.28 16.50 12.66
C VAL A 126 -5.34 15.00 12.38
N PRO A 127 -6.44 14.49 11.81
CA PRO A 127 -6.51 13.07 11.44
C PRO A 127 -5.44 12.75 10.40
N ARG A 128 -4.67 11.69 10.65
CA ARG A 128 -3.70 11.16 9.68
C ARG A 128 -4.21 9.85 9.10
N PRO A 129 -3.95 9.58 7.82
CA PRO A 129 -4.25 8.29 7.22
C PRO A 129 -3.55 7.16 7.98
N GLY A 130 -4.27 6.09 8.29
CA GLY A 130 -3.69 4.86 8.84
C GLY A 130 -3.13 3.95 7.75
N MET A 131 -2.56 2.82 8.17
CA MET A 131 -1.95 1.84 7.27
C MET A 131 -2.94 1.28 6.25
N VAL A 132 -4.23 1.14 6.60
CA VAL A 132 -5.26 0.70 5.66
C VAL A 132 -5.44 1.71 4.53
N SER A 133 -5.44 3.02 4.84
CA SER A 133 -5.51 4.07 3.81
C SER A 133 -4.24 4.14 2.99
N LEU A 134 -3.06 3.99 3.62
CA LEU A 134 -1.77 3.92 2.94
C LEU A 134 -1.65 2.67 2.05
N ALA A 135 -2.41 1.61 2.38
CA ALA A 135 -2.52 0.40 1.58
C ALA A 135 -3.56 0.50 0.45
N HIS A 136 -4.04 1.70 0.12
CA HIS A 136 -4.92 1.92 -1.03
C HIS A 136 -4.23 1.54 -2.34
N ARG A 137 -4.88 0.69 -3.17
CA ARG A 137 -4.33 0.15 -4.44
C ARG A 137 -3.04 -0.67 -4.30
N VAL A 138 -2.71 -1.15 -3.08
CA VAL A 138 -1.46 -1.85 -2.77
C VAL A 138 -1.72 -3.13 -1.96
N VAL A 139 -0.67 -3.75 -1.43
CA VAL A 139 -0.78 -4.98 -0.64
C VAL A 139 -0.65 -4.67 0.84
N LEU A 140 -1.68 -5.00 1.61
CA LEU A 140 -1.62 -5.06 3.07
C LEU A 140 -1.49 -6.52 3.50
N PHE A 141 -0.36 -6.88 4.08
CA PHE A 141 -0.09 -8.23 4.56
C PHE A 141 -0.17 -8.29 6.09
N LEU A 142 -1.05 -9.12 6.61
CA LEU A 142 -1.18 -9.36 8.04
C LEU A 142 -0.61 -10.73 8.34
N ASP A 143 0.63 -10.79 8.82
CA ASP A 143 1.25 -12.03 9.24
C ASP A 143 0.75 -12.45 10.62
N GLU A 144 0.65 -13.75 10.85
CA GLU A 144 0.16 -14.31 12.12
C GLU A 144 -1.19 -13.73 12.56
N LEU A 145 -2.15 -13.67 11.65
CA LEU A 145 -3.47 -13.07 11.84
C LEU A 145 -4.13 -13.35 13.21
N PRO A 146 -4.05 -14.57 13.81
CA PRO A 146 -4.63 -14.85 15.11
C PRO A 146 -3.99 -14.10 16.29
N GLN A 147 -2.80 -13.50 16.10
CA GLN A 147 -2.12 -12.75 17.17
C GLN A 147 -2.56 -11.28 17.22
N PHE A 148 -3.26 -10.79 16.19
CA PHE A 148 -3.81 -9.44 16.22
C PHE A 148 -4.95 -9.33 17.22
N GLN A 149 -5.06 -8.18 17.87
CA GLN A 149 -6.18 -7.89 18.75
C GLN A 149 -7.50 -7.94 17.95
N ARG A 150 -8.54 -8.52 18.54
CA ARG A 150 -9.84 -8.69 17.89
C ARG A 150 -10.43 -7.36 17.40
N VAL A 151 -10.30 -6.29 18.19
CA VAL A 151 -10.77 -4.95 17.80
C VAL A 151 -10.08 -4.43 16.54
N VAL A 152 -8.81 -4.78 16.35
CA VAL A 152 -8.01 -4.42 15.14
C VAL A 152 -8.53 -5.19 13.93
N LEU A 153 -8.78 -6.50 14.08
CA LEU A 153 -9.32 -7.34 13.00
C LEU A 153 -10.74 -6.93 12.61
N ASP A 154 -11.60 -6.67 13.60
CA ASP A 154 -12.97 -6.23 13.33
C ASP A 154 -13.00 -4.87 12.60
N SER A 155 -12.03 -3.99 12.86
CA SER A 155 -11.94 -2.69 12.20
C SER A 155 -11.54 -2.74 10.72
N ILE A 156 -10.88 -3.81 10.30
CA ILE A 156 -10.49 -4.01 8.87
C ILE A 156 -11.69 -4.49 8.04
N ARG A 157 -12.73 -5.02 8.68
CA ARG A 157 -13.90 -5.57 8.00
C ARG A 157 -14.58 -4.53 7.12
N GLN A 158 -14.84 -3.35 7.65
CA GLN A 158 -15.48 -2.26 6.90
C GLN A 158 -14.66 -1.84 5.68
N PRO A 159 -13.34 -1.56 5.75
CA PRO A 159 -12.52 -1.30 4.59
C PRO A 159 -12.53 -2.41 3.53
N LEU A 160 -12.58 -3.67 3.94
CA LEU A 160 -12.62 -4.81 3.02
C LEU A 160 -13.95 -4.96 2.30
N GLU A 161 -15.07 -4.70 2.99
CA GLU A 161 -16.42 -4.86 2.46
C GLU A 161 -16.88 -3.60 1.68
N GLU A 162 -16.69 -2.42 2.28
CA GLU A 162 -17.23 -1.15 1.78
C GLU A 162 -16.19 -0.31 1.01
N ARG A 163 -14.91 -0.68 1.06
CA ARG A 163 -13.77 0.09 0.51
C ARG A 163 -13.68 1.50 1.06
N MET A 164 -14.15 1.70 2.29
CA MET A 164 -14.22 2.98 2.97
C MET A 164 -13.71 2.88 4.41
N VAL A 165 -13.05 3.92 4.88
CA VAL A 165 -12.64 4.09 6.28
C VAL A 165 -13.38 5.28 6.87
N GLN A 166 -14.12 5.06 7.94
CA GLN A 166 -14.79 6.13 8.69
C GLN A 166 -14.06 6.37 10.00
N ILE A 167 -13.63 7.60 10.24
CA ILE A 167 -13.00 8.03 11.48
C ILE A 167 -14.00 8.91 12.23
N ALA A 168 -14.63 8.36 13.27
CA ALA A 168 -15.48 9.15 14.16
C ALA A 168 -14.60 9.94 15.13
N ARG A 169 -14.83 11.24 15.23
CA ARG A 169 -14.26 12.07 16.31
C ARG A 169 -15.21 12.00 17.51
N SER A 170 -14.71 11.58 18.66
CA SER A 170 -15.39 11.94 19.90
C SER A 170 -15.18 13.43 20.11
N ALA A 171 -16.22 14.23 19.90
CA ALA A 171 -16.23 15.61 20.36
C ALA A 171 -16.12 15.55 21.88
N GLY A 172 -14.97 15.98 22.42
CA GLY A 172 -14.78 16.23 23.85
C GLY A 172 -15.37 17.58 24.20
#